data_418b2380fee6d6a10774f36f6c3b59df
#
_entry.id   418b2380fee6d6a10774f36f6c3b59df
#
_cell.length_a   1.000
_cell.length_b   1.000
_cell.length_c   1.000
_cell.angle_alpha   90.00
_cell.angle_beta   90.00
_cell.angle_gamma   90.00
#
_symmetry.space_group_name_H-M   'P 1'
#
loop_
_entity.id
_entity.type
_entity.pdbx_description
1 polymer ?
#
loop_
_entity_poly.entity_id
_entity_poly.type
_entity_poly.pdbx_seq_one_letter_code
_entity_poly.pdbx_strand_id
1 'polypeptide(L)'
;MRRQILCKAVMNEIGAMMVSSRTAVANKQQANQAAMAELQGLVGKSREVVTKLWQKITAEKAAYNAALAEYKVNHSNFSAKRAALMDMLNSAKMDAMLAQSAQAMEDSWTTVGLQRAMRELSRLMSADFERVFAASEDIKKLMQGVYNTFVEKFGFQKMTLPSLDLELHATKLKLLVAETEEFSRDPINVANYKSFFVKKFHASLVAQARTLFSDARAQSERWVHAVTLPLEIQMKDHKQQ
;
A
#
# COMPACT_ATOMS: atom_id res chain seq x y z
N MET A 1 5.04 19.52 -4.55
CA MET A 1 4.87 19.38 -6.01
C MET A 1 4.91 17.93 -6.53
N ARG A 2 5.95 17.11 -6.26
CA ARG A 2 6.01 15.69 -6.74
C ARG A 2 4.83 14.79 -6.28
N ARG A 3 4.31 14.97 -5.06
CA ARG A 3 3.17 14.19 -4.52
C ARG A 3 1.86 14.43 -5.24
N GLN A 4 1.56 15.69 -5.59
CA GLN A 4 0.35 16.03 -6.35
C GLN A 4 0.40 15.45 -7.77
N ILE A 5 1.59 15.39 -8.36
CA ILE A 5 1.80 14.80 -9.68
C ILE A 5 1.59 13.28 -9.64
N LEU A 6 2.09 12.61 -8.58
CA LEU A 6 1.93 11.15 -8.40
C LEU A 6 0.47 10.76 -8.13
N CYS A 7 -0.22 11.48 -7.23
CA CYS A 7 -1.66 11.27 -7.00
C CYS A 7 -2.48 11.52 -8.27
N LYS A 8 -2.13 12.56 -9.02
CA LYS A 8 -2.83 12.88 -10.27
C LYS A 8 -2.56 11.83 -11.36
N ALA A 9 -1.32 11.31 -11.46
CA ALA A 9 -0.96 10.22 -12.36
C ALA A 9 -1.72 8.92 -12.00
N VAL A 10 -1.75 8.54 -10.73
CA VAL A 10 -2.49 7.35 -10.26
C VAL A 10 -4.00 7.53 -10.44
N MET A 11 -4.57 8.70 -10.14
CA MET A 11 -5.99 8.97 -10.40
C MET A 11 -6.32 8.95 -11.91
N ASN A 12 -5.41 9.44 -12.75
CA ASN A 12 -5.58 9.37 -14.20
C ASN A 12 -5.48 7.93 -14.73
N GLU A 13 -4.57 7.14 -14.19
CA GLU A 13 -4.40 5.72 -14.54
C GLU A 13 -5.61 4.88 -14.11
N ILE A 14 -6.13 5.12 -12.91
CA ILE A 14 -7.38 4.53 -12.42
C ILE A 14 -8.57 4.99 -13.26
N GLY A 15 -8.64 6.26 -13.60
CA GLY A 15 -9.65 6.82 -14.50
C GLY A 15 -9.60 6.18 -15.89
N ALA A 16 -8.39 6.03 -16.45
CA ALA A 16 -8.15 5.34 -17.71
C ALA A 16 -8.55 3.85 -17.65
N MET A 17 -8.22 3.15 -16.54
CA MET A 17 -8.61 1.77 -16.31
C MET A 17 -10.12 1.60 -16.19
N MET A 18 -10.81 2.52 -15.51
CA MET A 18 -12.27 2.52 -15.41
C MET A 18 -12.96 2.80 -16.76
N VAL A 19 -12.46 3.75 -17.53
CA VAL A 19 -12.93 4.03 -18.89
C VAL A 19 -12.68 2.83 -19.79
N SER A 20 -11.47 2.27 -19.73
CA SER A 20 -11.07 1.07 -20.44
C SER A 20 -11.96 -0.14 -20.09
N SER A 21 -12.25 -0.36 -18.80
CA SER A 21 -13.14 -1.42 -18.33
C SER A 21 -14.59 -1.23 -18.81
N ARG A 22 -15.11 0.01 -18.81
CA ARG A 22 -16.43 0.33 -19.38
C ARG A 22 -16.49 0.07 -20.88
N THR A 23 -15.46 0.46 -21.64
CA THR A 23 -15.39 0.25 -23.09
C THR A 23 -15.38 -1.24 -23.45
N ALA A 24 -14.71 -2.09 -22.61
CA ALA A 24 -14.73 -3.53 -22.86
C ALA A 24 -16.06 -4.20 -22.54
N VAL A 25 -16.76 -3.76 -21.50
CA VAL A 25 -18.14 -4.21 -21.27
C VAL A 25 -19.01 -3.84 -22.47
N ALA A 26 -18.88 -2.63 -22.98
CA ALA A 26 -19.61 -2.19 -24.18
C ALA A 26 -19.25 -3.04 -25.41
N ASN A 27 -17.95 -3.30 -25.65
CA ASN A 27 -17.50 -4.11 -26.77
C ASN A 27 -17.94 -5.58 -26.64
N LYS A 28 -17.88 -6.16 -25.44
CA LYS A 28 -18.37 -7.53 -25.18
C LYS A 28 -19.91 -7.60 -25.31
N GLN A 29 -20.63 -6.55 -24.91
CA GLN A 29 -22.06 -6.41 -25.16
C GLN A 29 -22.37 -6.38 -26.67
N GLN A 30 -21.61 -5.60 -27.42
CA GLN A 30 -21.80 -5.48 -28.87
C GLN A 30 -21.45 -6.77 -29.60
N ALA A 31 -20.37 -7.48 -29.19
CA ALA A 31 -20.03 -8.79 -29.74
C ALA A 31 -21.08 -9.86 -29.42
N ASN A 32 -21.61 -9.87 -28.18
CA ASN A 32 -22.69 -10.76 -27.79
C ASN A 32 -24.00 -10.46 -28.53
N GLN A 33 -24.32 -9.20 -28.76
CA GLN A 33 -25.49 -8.81 -29.57
C GLN A 33 -25.32 -9.20 -31.03
N ALA A 34 -24.14 -9.06 -31.60
CA ALA A 34 -23.83 -9.50 -32.96
C ALA A 34 -23.92 -11.03 -33.11
N ALA A 35 -23.34 -11.80 -32.17
CA ALA A 35 -23.45 -13.24 -32.12
C ALA A 35 -24.90 -13.73 -31.97
N MET A 36 -25.70 -12.99 -31.23
CA MET A 36 -27.14 -13.29 -31.11
C MET A 36 -27.93 -12.94 -32.39
N ALA A 37 -27.63 -11.88 -33.08
CA ALA A 37 -28.25 -11.56 -34.37
C ALA A 37 -27.90 -12.64 -35.42
N GLU A 38 -26.65 -13.12 -35.39
CA GLU A 38 -26.20 -14.22 -36.24
C GLU A 38 -26.88 -15.55 -35.88
N LEU A 39 -27.01 -15.88 -34.59
CA LEU A 39 -27.76 -17.02 -34.09
C LEU A 39 -29.26 -16.93 -34.40
N GLN A 40 -29.89 -15.76 -34.34
CA GLN A 40 -31.26 -15.54 -34.76
C GLN A 40 -31.44 -15.79 -36.28
N GLY A 41 -30.44 -15.39 -37.09
CA GLY A 41 -30.39 -15.70 -38.51
C GLY A 41 -30.25 -17.18 -38.82
N LEU A 42 -29.50 -17.91 -38.03
CA LEU A 42 -29.24 -19.36 -38.17
C LEU A 42 -30.34 -20.26 -37.55
N VAL A 43 -31.01 -19.76 -36.52
CA VAL A 43 -31.94 -20.55 -35.70
C VAL A 43 -33.39 -20.12 -35.90
N GLY A 44 -33.84 -19.97 -37.12
CA GLY A 44 -35.29 -19.91 -37.38
C GLY A 44 -36.08 -21.15 -36.87
N LYS A 45 -35.43 -22.00 -36.02
CA LYS A 45 -35.98 -23.26 -35.53
C LYS A 45 -35.98 -23.50 -34.02
N SER A 46 -35.44 -22.63 -33.17
CA SER A 46 -35.49 -22.98 -31.73
C SER A 46 -35.50 -21.76 -30.81
N ARG A 47 -36.69 -21.21 -30.65
CA ARG A 47 -37.00 -20.10 -29.69
C ARG A 47 -36.52 -20.41 -28.25
N GLU A 48 -36.47 -21.70 -27.89
CA GLU A 48 -36.05 -22.16 -26.57
C GLU A 48 -34.52 -22.01 -26.36
N VAL A 49 -33.73 -22.34 -27.39
CA VAL A 49 -32.25 -22.19 -27.34
C VAL A 49 -31.86 -20.73 -27.23
N VAL A 50 -32.52 -19.87 -28.00
CA VAL A 50 -32.30 -18.40 -27.94
C VAL A 50 -32.65 -17.86 -26.55
N THR A 51 -33.78 -18.31 -25.95
CA THR A 51 -34.19 -17.89 -24.61
C THR A 51 -33.18 -18.33 -23.54
N LYS A 52 -32.71 -19.57 -23.60
CA LYS A 52 -31.68 -20.08 -22.68
C LYS A 52 -30.36 -19.33 -22.82
N LEU A 53 -29.96 -19.00 -24.05
CA LEU A 53 -28.74 -18.20 -24.32
C LEU A 53 -28.87 -16.80 -23.77
N TRP A 54 -30.03 -16.14 -23.97
CA TRP A 54 -30.33 -14.82 -23.40
C TRP A 54 -30.26 -14.82 -21.88
N GLN A 55 -30.85 -15.83 -21.25
CA GLN A 55 -30.81 -15.98 -19.80
C GLN A 55 -29.37 -16.15 -19.31
N LYS A 56 -28.55 -16.96 -20.00
CA LYS A 56 -27.13 -17.17 -19.67
C LYS A 56 -26.34 -15.87 -19.81
N ILE A 57 -26.45 -15.16 -20.93
CA ILE A 57 -25.77 -13.89 -21.17
C ILE A 57 -26.18 -12.82 -20.15
N THR A 58 -27.48 -12.75 -19.83
CA THR A 58 -27.99 -11.80 -18.84
C THR A 58 -27.44 -12.11 -17.44
N ALA A 59 -27.37 -13.40 -17.06
CA ALA A 59 -26.80 -13.84 -15.80
C ALA A 59 -25.29 -13.54 -15.71
N GLU A 60 -24.53 -13.84 -16.77
CA GLU A 60 -23.10 -13.54 -16.86
C GLU A 60 -22.84 -12.02 -16.76
N LYS A 61 -23.63 -11.22 -17.46
CA LYS A 61 -23.55 -9.75 -17.38
C LYS A 61 -23.84 -9.23 -15.96
N ALA A 62 -24.85 -9.77 -15.30
CA ALA A 62 -25.19 -9.39 -13.94
C ALA A 62 -24.08 -9.75 -12.97
N ALA A 63 -23.50 -10.96 -13.09
CA ALA A 63 -22.38 -11.43 -12.29
C ALA A 63 -21.14 -10.55 -12.48
N TYR A 64 -20.83 -10.18 -13.73
CA TYR A 64 -19.69 -9.31 -14.04
C TYR A 64 -19.87 -7.90 -13.46
N ASN A 65 -21.07 -7.31 -13.62
CA ASN A 65 -21.36 -5.99 -13.05
C ASN A 65 -21.30 -5.97 -11.52
N ALA A 66 -21.76 -7.04 -10.86
CA ALA A 66 -21.66 -7.19 -9.41
C ALA A 66 -20.19 -7.26 -8.96
N ALA A 67 -19.37 -8.06 -9.65
CA ALA A 67 -17.94 -8.15 -9.36
C ALA A 67 -17.19 -6.85 -9.63
N LEU A 68 -17.56 -6.10 -10.65
CA LEU A 68 -16.99 -4.78 -10.93
C LEU A 68 -17.34 -3.77 -9.83
N ALA A 69 -18.56 -3.81 -9.30
CA ALA A 69 -18.97 -2.96 -8.18
C ALA A 69 -18.18 -3.30 -6.91
N GLU A 70 -18.04 -4.59 -6.60
CA GLU A 70 -17.24 -5.08 -5.48
C GLU A 70 -15.76 -4.68 -5.62
N TYR A 71 -15.20 -4.82 -6.82
CA TYR A 71 -13.83 -4.38 -7.11
C TYR A 71 -13.63 -2.88 -6.85
N LYS A 72 -14.57 -2.03 -7.25
CA LYS A 72 -14.48 -0.57 -7.01
C LYS A 72 -14.43 -0.24 -5.51
N VAL A 73 -15.25 -0.91 -4.70
CA VAL A 73 -15.24 -0.73 -3.24
C VAL A 73 -13.90 -1.17 -2.66
N ASN A 74 -13.43 -2.36 -3.04
CA ASN A 74 -12.16 -2.90 -2.59
C ASN A 74 -10.97 -2.03 -3.03
N HIS A 75 -11.01 -1.49 -4.24
CA HIS A 75 -10.00 -0.57 -4.76
C HIS A 75 -9.98 0.75 -3.98
N SER A 76 -11.14 1.31 -3.62
CA SER A 76 -11.22 2.50 -2.76
C SER A 76 -10.63 2.23 -1.39
N ASN A 77 -10.98 1.09 -0.76
CA ASN A 77 -10.43 0.67 0.53
C ASN A 77 -8.91 0.45 0.45
N PHE A 78 -8.43 -0.18 -0.61
CA PHE A 78 -6.99 -0.36 -0.85
C PHE A 78 -6.27 0.98 -0.98
N SER A 79 -6.83 1.93 -1.76
CA SER A 79 -6.25 3.26 -1.93
C SER A 79 -6.17 4.03 -0.62
N ALA A 80 -7.20 3.95 0.22
CA ALA A 80 -7.19 4.56 1.55
C ALA A 80 -6.14 3.94 2.47
N LYS A 81 -6.05 2.60 2.50
CA LYS A 81 -5.04 1.88 3.31
C LYS A 81 -3.62 2.15 2.81
N ARG A 82 -3.41 2.20 1.49
CA ARG A 82 -2.13 2.61 0.89
C ARG A 82 -1.74 4.02 1.29
N ALA A 83 -2.67 4.97 1.21
CA ALA A 83 -2.41 6.35 1.61
C ALA A 83 -2.02 6.44 3.09
N ALA A 84 -2.71 5.71 3.97
CA ALA A 84 -2.39 5.62 5.39
C ALA A 84 -0.99 5.02 5.63
N LEU A 85 -0.62 3.93 4.95
CA LEU A 85 0.71 3.33 5.02
C LEU A 85 1.80 4.34 4.60
N MET A 86 1.60 5.05 3.48
CA MET A 86 2.57 6.05 3.00
C MET A 86 2.65 7.27 3.93
N ASP A 87 1.56 7.61 4.60
CA ASP A 87 1.51 8.70 5.57
C ASP A 87 2.27 8.34 6.87
N MET A 88 2.27 7.08 7.31
CA MET A 88 3.11 6.61 8.43
C MET A 88 4.60 6.77 8.13
N LEU A 89 5.01 6.58 6.88
CA LEU A 89 6.39 6.73 6.39
C LEU A 89 6.67 8.12 5.81
N ASN A 90 5.89 9.13 6.24
CA ASN A 90 6.05 10.50 5.75
C ASN A 90 7.29 11.18 6.34
N SER A 91 8.20 11.64 5.47
CA SER A 91 9.42 12.33 5.87
C SER A 91 9.15 13.57 6.73
N ALA A 92 8.10 14.35 6.45
CA ALA A 92 7.77 15.54 7.24
C ALA A 92 7.30 15.17 8.67
N LYS A 93 6.58 14.05 8.84
CA LYS A 93 6.21 13.55 10.17
C LYS A 93 7.44 13.06 10.94
N MET A 94 8.33 12.36 10.26
CA MET A 94 9.62 11.94 10.82
C MET A 94 10.44 13.16 11.24
N ASP A 95 10.58 14.16 10.37
CA ASP A 95 11.33 15.37 10.68
C ASP A 95 10.73 16.14 11.86
N ALA A 96 9.39 16.19 11.96
CA ALA A 96 8.73 16.82 13.11
C ALA A 96 8.98 16.05 14.41
N MET A 97 8.93 14.73 14.40
CA MET A 97 9.23 13.87 15.55
C MET A 97 10.69 14.04 15.99
N LEU A 98 11.61 14.09 15.03
CA LEU A 98 13.04 14.31 15.30
C LEU A 98 13.29 15.71 15.88
N ALA A 99 12.65 16.75 15.34
CA ALA A 99 12.76 18.11 15.84
C ALA A 99 12.19 18.25 17.26
N GLN A 100 11.03 17.65 17.52
CA GLN A 100 10.44 17.64 18.86
C GLN A 100 11.34 16.92 19.87
N SER A 101 11.93 15.80 19.48
CA SER A 101 12.87 15.07 20.31
C SER A 101 14.14 15.89 20.58
N ALA A 102 14.67 16.61 19.57
CA ALA A 102 15.79 17.52 19.73
C ALA A 102 15.51 18.59 20.78
N GLN A 103 14.34 19.23 20.65
CA GLN A 103 13.93 20.27 21.59
C GLN A 103 13.81 19.72 23.01
N ALA A 104 13.18 18.55 23.17
CA ALA A 104 13.07 17.89 24.49
C ALA A 104 14.45 17.55 25.11
N MET A 105 15.43 17.19 24.28
CA MET A 105 16.81 16.96 24.72
C MET A 105 17.51 18.27 25.13
N GLU A 106 17.32 19.34 24.36
CA GLU A 106 17.90 20.67 24.66
C GLU A 106 17.29 21.28 25.91
N ASP A 107 15.99 21.16 26.14
CA ASP A 107 15.27 21.70 27.29
C ASP A 107 15.53 20.87 28.56
N SER A 108 16.07 19.69 28.45
CA SER A 108 16.35 18.85 29.60
C SER A 108 17.49 19.39 30.47
N TRP A 109 17.20 19.66 31.74
CA TRP A 109 18.19 20.16 32.72
C TRP A 109 19.02 19.03 33.35
N THR A 110 18.61 17.79 33.21
CA THR A 110 19.21 16.63 33.86
C THR A 110 19.64 15.57 32.87
N THR A 111 20.66 14.81 33.24
CA THR A 111 21.08 13.60 32.50
C THR A 111 19.94 12.61 32.34
N VAL A 112 19.12 12.43 33.39
CA VAL A 112 17.96 11.53 33.39
C VAL A 112 16.89 12.03 32.41
N GLY A 113 16.65 13.34 32.34
CA GLY A 113 15.72 13.92 31.39
C GLY A 113 16.18 13.72 29.93
N LEU A 114 17.47 13.91 29.67
CA LEU A 114 18.06 13.68 28.35
C LEU A 114 17.92 12.20 27.95
N GLN A 115 18.26 11.28 28.82
CA GLN A 115 18.08 9.83 28.59
C GLN A 115 16.61 9.45 28.33
N ARG A 116 15.68 10.11 29.02
CA ARG A 116 14.24 9.90 28.81
C ARG A 116 13.82 10.35 27.41
N ALA A 117 14.26 11.54 26.97
CA ALA A 117 13.94 12.04 25.63
C ALA A 117 14.51 11.15 24.52
N MET A 118 15.72 10.62 24.69
CA MET A 118 16.34 9.68 23.75
C MET A 118 15.56 8.35 23.67
N ARG A 119 15.22 7.77 24.83
CA ARG A 119 14.43 6.53 24.89
C ARG A 119 13.03 6.72 24.30
N GLU A 120 12.41 7.87 24.53
CA GLU A 120 11.09 8.16 23.95
C GLU A 120 11.14 8.24 22.42
N LEU A 121 12.18 8.86 21.85
CA LEU A 121 12.40 8.85 20.41
C LEU A 121 12.51 7.41 19.86
N SER A 122 13.33 6.58 20.49
CA SER A 122 13.50 5.18 20.09
C SER A 122 12.18 4.39 20.17
N ARG A 123 11.40 4.62 21.22
CA ARG A 123 10.08 4.01 21.41
C ARG A 123 9.09 4.44 20.32
N LEU A 124 9.06 5.73 19.97
CA LEU A 124 8.19 6.26 18.91
C LEU A 124 8.56 5.68 17.54
N MET A 125 9.84 5.65 17.20
CA MET A 125 10.31 5.05 15.96
C MET A 125 9.93 3.56 15.85
N SER A 126 10.12 2.80 16.92
CA SER A 126 9.75 1.37 16.96
C SER A 126 8.24 1.18 16.80
N ALA A 127 7.44 1.98 17.48
CA ALA A 127 5.98 1.93 17.40
C ALA A 127 5.47 2.28 15.98
N ASP A 128 6.11 3.21 15.29
CA ASP A 128 5.77 3.55 13.91
C ASP A 128 6.08 2.40 12.95
N PHE A 129 7.22 1.72 13.12
CA PHE A 129 7.54 0.52 12.35
C PHE A 129 6.55 -0.62 12.57
N GLU A 130 6.15 -0.88 13.81
CA GLU A 130 5.14 -1.90 14.12
C GLU A 130 3.79 -1.58 13.45
N ARG A 131 3.39 -0.30 13.43
CA ARG A 131 2.17 0.13 12.71
C ARG A 131 2.28 -0.08 11.20
N VAL A 132 3.45 0.20 10.61
CA VAL A 132 3.71 -0.05 9.19
C VAL A 132 3.58 -1.53 8.86
N PHE A 133 4.12 -2.43 9.69
CA PHE A 133 3.96 -3.87 9.52
C PHE A 133 2.49 -4.29 9.60
N ALA A 134 1.78 -3.87 10.64
CA ALA A 134 0.36 -4.18 10.80
C ALA A 134 -0.47 -3.69 9.60
N ALA A 135 -0.23 -2.46 9.15
CA ALA A 135 -0.91 -1.90 7.98
C ALA A 135 -0.60 -2.66 6.69
N SER A 136 0.63 -3.13 6.50
CA SER A 136 1.02 -3.91 5.32
C SER A 136 0.33 -5.28 5.29
N GLU A 137 0.24 -5.97 6.42
CA GLU A 137 -0.49 -7.25 6.52
C GLU A 137 -1.99 -7.08 6.28
N ASP A 138 -2.59 -5.97 6.72
CA ASP A 138 -3.99 -5.65 6.44
C ASP A 138 -4.23 -5.39 4.94
N ILE A 139 -3.32 -4.69 4.28
CA ILE A 139 -3.36 -4.48 2.82
C ILE A 139 -3.24 -5.81 2.10
N LYS A 140 -2.30 -6.66 2.51
CA LYS A 140 -2.10 -7.99 1.92
C LYS A 140 -3.33 -8.86 2.05
N LYS A 141 -3.96 -8.92 3.24
CA LYS A 141 -5.20 -9.67 3.47
C LYS A 141 -6.34 -9.17 2.59
N LEU A 142 -6.52 -7.84 2.49
CA LEU A 142 -7.52 -7.25 1.62
C LEU A 142 -7.32 -7.65 0.17
N MET A 143 -6.11 -7.52 -0.35
CA MET A 143 -5.80 -7.87 -1.73
C MET A 143 -5.91 -9.37 -1.99
N GLN A 144 -5.48 -10.22 -1.06
CA GLN A 144 -5.67 -11.67 -1.19
C GLN A 144 -7.14 -12.06 -1.26
N GLY A 145 -8.01 -11.39 -0.49
CA GLY A 145 -9.47 -11.57 -0.57
C GLY A 145 -10.01 -11.19 -1.94
N VAL A 146 -9.58 -10.06 -2.51
CA VAL A 146 -9.94 -9.65 -3.87
C VAL A 146 -9.49 -10.68 -4.90
N TYR A 147 -8.23 -11.13 -4.84
CA TYR A 147 -7.72 -12.17 -5.73
C TYR A 147 -8.53 -13.45 -5.66
N ASN A 148 -8.83 -13.94 -4.46
CA ASN A 148 -9.61 -15.16 -4.27
C ASN A 148 -11.00 -15.04 -4.93
N THR A 149 -11.67 -13.90 -4.77
CA THR A 149 -12.95 -13.63 -5.41
C THR A 149 -12.86 -13.72 -6.95
N PHE A 150 -11.80 -13.17 -7.54
CA PHE A 150 -11.61 -13.23 -9.00
C PHE A 150 -11.20 -14.63 -9.48
N VAL A 151 -10.41 -15.37 -8.70
CA VAL A 151 -10.09 -16.78 -8.99
C VAL A 151 -11.36 -17.63 -9.02
N GLU A 152 -12.23 -17.49 -8.02
CA GLU A 152 -13.45 -18.29 -7.90
C GLU A 152 -14.50 -17.93 -8.94
N LYS A 153 -14.71 -16.64 -9.22
CA LYS A 153 -15.78 -16.20 -10.12
C LYS A 153 -15.39 -16.19 -11.60
N PHE A 154 -14.13 -15.96 -11.90
CA PHE A 154 -13.68 -15.74 -13.29
C PHE A 154 -12.53 -16.65 -13.73
N GLY A 155 -12.13 -17.61 -12.89
CA GLY A 155 -11.07 -18.57 -13.22
C GLY A 155 -9.68 -17.90 -13.36
N PHE A 156 -9.43 -16.81 -12.65
CA PHE A 156 -8.11 -16.18 -12.62
C PHE A 156 -7.06 -17.14 -12.05
N GLN A 157 -5.82 -16.95 -12.46
CA GLN A 157 -4.72 -17.74 -11.95
C GLN A 157 -4.47 -17.45 -10.48
N LYS A 158 -4.48 -18.49 -9.65
CA LYS A 158 -4.21 -18.35 -8.21
C LYS A 158 -2.80 -17.85 -7.98
N MET A 159 -2.66 -16.78 -7.21
CA MET A 159 -1.36 -16.19 -6.85
C MET A 159 -1.24 -16.00 -5.35
N THR A 160 -0.03 -16.17 -4.85
CA THR A 160 0.33 -15.80 -3.48
C THR A 160 0.99 -14.43 -3.51
N LEU A 161 0.42 -13.49 -2.80
CA LEU A 161 0.95 -12.13 -2.73
C LEU A 161 2.20 -12.09 -1.84
N PRO A 162 3.24 -11.33 -2.23
CA PRO A 162 4.42 -11.15 -1.39
C PRO A 162 4.07 -10.40 -0.11
N SER A 163 4.75 -10.71 0.99
CA SER A 163 4.75 -9.88 2.19
C SER A 163 5.68 -8.68 2.00
N LEU A 164 5.38 -7.57 2.69
CA LEU A 164 6.32 -6.48 2.80
C LEU A 164 7.50 -6.92 3.67
N ASP A 165 8.67 -7.03 3.07
CA ASP A 165 9.89 -7.38 3.79
C ASP A 165 10.59 -6.11 4.26
N LEU A 166 10.45 -5.82 5.54
CA LEU A 166 11.19 -4.75 6.24
C LEU A 166 12.09 -5.29 7.35
N GLU A 167 12.41 -6.60 7.34
CA GLU A 167 13.19 -7.23 8.40
C GLU A 167 14.56 -6.59 8.57
N LEU A 168 15.23 -6.29 7.45
CA LEU A 168 16.50 -5.56 7.48
C LEU A 168 16.37 -4.17 8.12
N HIS A 169 15.28 -3.46 7.83
CA HIS A 169 15.02 -2.13 8.39
C HIS A 169 14.70 -2.22 9.88
N ALA A 170 13.92 -3.21 10.28
CA ALA A 170 13.63 -3.47 11.70
C ALA A 170 14.90 -3.84 12.48
N THR A 171 15.78 -4.63 11.89
CA THR A 171 17.09 -4.97 12.49
C THR A 171 17.97 -3.74 12.63
N LYS A 172 18.08 -2.91 11.58
CA LYS A 172 18.83 -1.64 11.65
C LYS A 172 18.24 -0.69 12.70
N LEU A 173 16.90 -0.62 12.80
CA LEU A 173 16.26 0.17 13.84
C LEU A 173 16.59 -0.32 15.25
N LYS A 174 16.58 -1.62 15.48
CA LYS A 174 16.98 -2.21 16.77
C LYS A 174 18.44 -1.87 17.13
N LEU A 175 19.35 -1.93 16.16
CA LEU A 175 20.74 -1.51 16.37
C LEU A 175 20.82 -0.02 16.69
N LEU A 176 20.10 0.83 15.98
CA LEU A 176 20.04 2.27 16.23
C LEU A 176 19.49 2.59 17.63
N VAL A 177 18.47 1.86 18.07
CA VAL A 177 17.92 1.95 19.43
C VAL A 177 18.97 1.53 20.47
N ALA A 178 19.66 0.41 20.25
CA ALA A 178 20.72 -0.07 21.16
C ALA A 178 21.88 0.92 21.24
N GLU A 179 22.34 1.49 20.13
CA GLU A 179 23.36 2.55 20.10
C GLU A 179 22.88 3.80 20.87
N THR A 180 21.61 4.16 20.76
CA THR A 180 21.01 5.27 21.50
C THR A 180 21.03 5.01 23.01
N GLU A 181 20.72 3.79 23.43
CA GLU A 181 20.76 3.41 24.85
C GLU A 181 22.19 3.40 25.39
N GLU A 182 23.15 2.82 24.67
CA GLU A 182 24.56 2.82 25.06
C GLU A 182 25.10 4.24 25.16
N PHE A 183 24.82 5.06 24.16
CA PHE A 183 25.18 6.47 24.12
C PHE A 183 24.61 7.26 25.31
N SER A 184 23.41 6.89 25.77
CA SER A 184 22.75 7.53 26.90
C SER A 184 23.31 7.10 28.27
N ARG A 185 24.03 5.97 28.36
CA ARG A 185 24.53 5.43 29.62
C ARG A 185 25.82 6.08 30.15
N ASP A 186 26.53 6.83 29.33
CA ASP A 186 27.78 7.48 29.74
C ASP A 186 27.51 8.82 30.46
N PRO A 187 27.57 8.85 31.81
CA PRO A 187 27.22 10.03 32.59
C PRO A 187 28.27 11.17 32.48
N ILE A 188 29.50 10.84 32.14
CA ILE A 188 30.62 11.80 32.12
C ILE A 188 30.52 12.68 30.85
N ASN A 189 30.18 12.07 29.73
CA ASN A 189 30.00 12.78 28.47
C ASN A 189 28.75 13.68 28.46
N VAL A 190 27.70 13.27 29.17
CA VAL A 190 26.41 13.98 29.19
C VAL A 190 26.46 15.25 30.05
N ALA A 191 27.14 15.20 31.20
CA ALA A 191 27.15 16.34 32.14
C ALA A 191 28.01 17.52 31.69
N ASN A 192 29.15 17.25 31.07
CA ASN A 192 30.16 18.29 30.77
C ASN A 192 30.01 18.89 29.34
N TYR A 193 29.35 18.21 28.43
CA TYR A 193 29.27 18.59 27.01
C TYR A 193 27.89 18.42 26.39
N LYS A 194 26.82 18.72 27.12
CA LYS A 194 25.42 18.50 26.69
C LYS A 194 25.15 18.97 25.25
N SER A 195 25.54 20.21 24.91
CA SER A 195 25.31 20.77 23.57
C SER A 195 26.06 20.02 22.46
N PHE A 196 27.31 19.62 22.73
CA PHE A 196 28.10 18.80 21.81
C PHE A 196 27.50 17.39 21.65
N PHE A 197 27.03 16.82 22.75
CA PHE A 197 26.42 15.51 22.81
C PHE A 197 25.11 15.44 22.02
N VAL A 198 24.20 16.40 22.21
CA VAL A 198 22.96 16.49 21.43
C VAL A 198 23.26 16.69 19.96
N LYS A 199 24.22 17.54 19.59
CA LYS A 199 24.64 17.71 18.19
C LYS A 199 25.21 16.45 17.57
N LYS A 200 26.06 15.69 18.29
CA LYS A 200 26.62 14.44 17.82
C LYS A 200 25.55 13.37 17.64
N PHE A 201 24.62 13.27 18.60
CA PHE A 201 23.45 12.39 18.51
C PHE A 201 22.63 12.70 17.26
N HIS A 202 22.31 13.97 17.02
CA HIS A 202 21.55 14.38 15.83
C HIS A 202 22.30 14.13 14.54
N ALA A 203 23.59 14.44 14.47
CA ALA A 203 24.37 14.23 13.25
C ALA A 203 24.52 12.75 12.87
N SER A 204 24.61 11.86 13.86
CA SER A 204 24.80 10.41 13.62
C SER A 204 23.46 9.64 13.55
N LEU A 205 22.74 9.60 14.66
CA LEU A 205 21.57 8.74 14.80
C LEU A 205 20.33 9.25 14.03
N VAL A 206 20.14 10.58 13.99
CA VAL A 206 19.04 11.18 13.25
C VAL A 206 19.20 11.00 11.73
N ALA A 207 20.43 11.17 11.23
CA ALA A 207 20.71 10.95 9.81
C ALA A 207 20.45 9.46 9.41
N GLN A 208 20.87 8.54 10.26
CA GLN A 208 20.60 7.09 10.05
C GLN A 208 19.11 6.78 10.09
N ALA A 209 18.36 7.35 11.05
CA ALA A 209 16.91 7.20 11.13
C ALA A 209 16.20 7.71 9.87
N ARG A 210 16.57 8.89 9.38
CA ARG A 210 16.02 9.45 8.13
C ARG A 210 16.24 8.53 6.94
N THR A 211 17.46 8.02 6.77
CA THR A 211 17.79 7.07 5.70
C THR A 211 16.94 5.81 5.83
N LEU A 212 16.86 5.25 7.02
CA LEU A 212 16.09 4.04 7.31
C LEU A 212 14.61 4.19 6.91
N PHE A 213 13.97 5.27 7.31
CA PHE A 213 12.56 5.52 6.98
C PHE A 213 12.33 5.85 5.52
N SER A 214 13.28 6.56 4.88
CA SER A 214 13.25 6.81 3.44
C SER A 214 13.34 5.52 2.63
N ASP A 215 14.24 4.62 3.01
CA ASP A 215 14.43 3.32 2.36
C ASP A 215 13.20 2.42 2.58
N ALA A 216 12.67 2.38 3.80
CA ALA A 216 11.45 1.63 4.14
C ALA A 216 10.25 2.14 3.33
N ARG A 217 10.15 3.47 3.13
CA ARG A 217 9.13 4.06 2.27
C ARG A 217 9.26 3.62 0.82
N ALA A 218 10.46 3.71 0.24
CA ALA A 218 10.71 3.31 -1.13
C ALA A 218 10.44 1.81 -1.35
N GLN A 219 10.75 0.98 -0.35
CA GLN A 219 10.45 -0.46 -0.39
C GLN A 219 8.95 -0.72 -0.29
N SER A 220 8.23 0.00 0.58
CA SER A 220 6.78 -0.09 0.70
C SER A 220 6.05 0.34 -0.59
N GLU A 221 6.52 1.38 -1.26
CA GLU A 221 6.00 1.82 -2.56
C GLU A 221 6.17 0.73 -3.63
N ARG A 222 7.34 0.11 -3.72
CA ARG A 222 7.60 -1.01 -4.64
C ARG A 222 6.73 -2.22 -4.33
N TRP A 223 6.58 -2.56 -3.05
CA TRP A 223 5.74 -3.66 -2.61
C TRP A 223 4.27 -3.44 -2.97
N VAL A 224 3.73 -2.24 -2.77
CA VAL A 224 2.35 -1.90 -3.17
C VAL A 224 2.14 -2.17 -4.66
N HIS A 225 3.08 -1.79 -5.52
CA HIS A 225 3.01 -2.10 -6.95
C HIS A 225 3.07 -3.60 -7.22
N ALA A 226 3.95 -4.33 -6.54
CA ALA A 226 4.07 -5.78 -6.70
C ALA A 226 2.79 -6.54 -6.29
N VAL A 227 2.02 -6.00 -5.35
CA VAL A 227 0.75 -6.58 -4.89
C VAL A 227 -0.41 -6.28 -5.85
N THR A 228 -0.41 -5.15 -6.55
CA THR A 228 -1.52 -4.73 -7.43
C THR A 228 -1.34 -5.17 -8.88
N LEU A 229 -0.13 -5.06 -9.40
CA LEU A 229 0.17 -5.29 -10.81
C LEU A 229 -0.33 -6.63 -11.39
N PRO A 230 -0.17 -7.78 -10.70
CA PRO A 230 -0.63 -9.06 -11.26
C PRO A 230 -2.15 -9.13 -11.46
N LEU A 231 -2.93 -8.53 -10.55
CA LEU A 231 -4.39 -8.47 -10.70
C LEU A 231 -4.78 -7.61 -11.91
N GLU A 232 -4.13 -6.46 -12.06
CA GLU A 232 -4.36 -5.56 -13.20
C GLU A 232 -4.07 -6.23 -14.54
N ILE A 233 -2.99 -7.02 -14.61
CA ILE A 233 -2.64 -7.80 -15.81
C ILE A 233 -3.71 -8.84 -16.11
N GLN A 234 -4.09 -9.67 -15.13
CA GLN A 234 -5.10 -10.70 -15.33
C GLN A 234 -6.47 -10.13 -15.70
N MET A 235 -6.87 -8.99 -15.09
CA MET A 235 -8.10 -8.28 -15.47
C MET A 235 -8.04 -7.77 -16.90
N LYS A 236 -6.89 -7.26 -17.34
CA LYS A 236 -6.69 -6.79 -18.71
C LYS A 236 -6.76 -7.94 -19.71
N ASP A 237 -6.12 -9.07 -19.40
CA ASP A 237 -6.11 -10.26 -20.27
C ASP A 237 -7.49 -10.87 -20.38
N HIS A 238 -8.21 -11.05 -19.26
CA HIS A 238 -9.58 -11.55 -19.26
C HIS A 238 -10.54 -10.66 -20.06
N LYS A 239 -10.23 -9.38 -20.16
CA LYS A 239 -10.99 -8.41 -20.91
C LYS A 239 -10.82 -8.58 -22.42
N GLN A 240 -9.66 -9.06 -22.88
CA GLN A 240 -9.35 -9.24 -24.30
C GLN A 240 -9.86 -10.59 -24.85
N GLN A 241 -10.22 -11.53 -23.99
CA GLN A 241 -10.87 -12.80 -24.33
C GLN A 241 -12.40 -12.62 -24.43
#